data_49a7832d469319ce0b5c4025e57f5200
#
_entry.id   49a7832d469319ce0b5c4025e57f5200
#
_cell.length_a   1.000
_cell.length_b   1.000
_cell.length_c   1.000
_cell.angle_alpha   90.00
_cell.angle_beta   90.00
_cell.angle_gamma   90.00
#
_symmetry.space_group_name_H-M   'P 1'
#
loop_
_entity.id
_entity.type
_entity.pdbx_description
1 polymer ?
#
loop_
_entity_poly.entity_id
_entity_poly.type
_entity_poly.pdbx_seq_one_letter_code
_entity_poly.pdbx_strand_id
1 'polypeptide(L)'
;MASMTDKTQITLTAPASVDLALVVGPADSTLRVVESAFEASITVRGDSIILAGDQSEVQSLTALFSDFIKIAERGEEVTPEYALRSIELLRSAEFSPQALREDILLTFRGRAIRPKTAGQKRYVDAIRSHTITFGLGPAGTGKTYLAMAMAVAALKRKEVGRIILTRPIVEAGENLGFLPGTINEKVDPYIRPLYDALFDMTDMERANDLIDSGVIEIAPIAFMRGRTLNDSFIILDEAQNTTPEQMKMFLTRLGFNSKMVVTGDLTQRDLPGSRSGLADAERVLGDIDDVSFCRLSGKDVVRHSLVAAIVAAYDRADA
;
A
#
# COMPACT_ATOMS: atom_id res chain seq x y z
N MET A 1 -9.25 4.20 -46.30
CA MET A 1 -10.23 5.17 -45.76
C MET A 1 -9.74 5.54 -44.38
N ALA A 2 -9.18 6.74 -44.25
CA ALA A 2 -8.72 7.25 -42.95
C ALA A 2 -9.97 7.52 -42.09
N SER A 3 -10.04 6.94 -40.90
CA SER A 3 -11.06 7.23 -39.90
C SER A 3 -10.96 8.72 -39.55
N MET A 4 -12.01 9.48 -39.82
CA MET A 4 -12.16 10.83 -39.26
C MET A 4 -12.32 10.65 -37.74
N THR A 5 -11.24 10.83 -36.99
CA THR A 5 -11.33 10.96 -35.52
C THR A 5 -12.12 12.24 -35.23
N ASP A 6 -13.27 12.10 -34.58
CA ASP A 6 -14.08 13.21 -34.11
C ASP A 6 -13.23 14.01 -33.08
N LYS A 7 -12.74 15.16 -33.51
CA LYS A 7 -12.00 16.08 -32.61
C LYS A 7 -13.02 16.73 -31.68
N THR A 8 -12.87 16.45 -30.42
CA THR A 8 -13.70 17.01 -29.34
C THR A 8 -12.93 18.10 -28.62
N GLN A 9 -13.61 19.16 -28.21
CA GLN A 9 -13.07 20.19 -27.33
C GLN A 9 -13.96 20.33 -26.09
N ILE A 10 -13.35 20.30 -24.92
CA ILE A 10 -14.01 20.54 -23.62
C ILE A 10 -13.27 21.64 -22.89
N THR A 11 -14.00 22.53 -22.23
CA THR A 11 -13.45 23.56 -21.33
C THR A 11 -13.89 23.23 -19.92
N LEU A 12 -12.92 23.07 -19.03
CA LEU A 12 -13.14 22.94 -17.59
C LEU A 12 -12.86 24.29 -16.93
N THR A 13 -13.82 24.82 -16.18
CA THR A 13 -13.63 26.03 -15.42
C THR A 13 -13.45 25.68 -13.95
N ALA A 14 -12.34 26.08 -13.35
CA ALA A 14 -12.10 25.91 -11.93
C ALA A 14 -12.95 26.91 -11.12
N PRO A 15 -13.45 26.53 -9.94
CA PRO A 15 -14.09 27.46 -9.02
C PRO A 15 -13.16 28.63 -8.68
N ALA A 16 -13.71 29.81 -8.46
CA ALA A 16 -12.95 31.05 -8.17
C ALA A 16 -12.06 30.93 -6.90
N SER A 17 -12.32 29.97 -6.05
CA SER A 17 -11.52 29.65 -4.85
C SER A 17 -10.27 28.81 -5.15
N VAL A 18 -10.10 28.31 -6.36
CA VAL A 18 -9.02 27.41 -6.75
C VAL A 18 -7.92 28.19 -7.47
N ASP A 19 -6.71 28.14 -6.94
CA ASP A 19 -5.53 28.57 -7.65
C ASP A 19 -5.06 27.46 -8.61
N LEU A 20 -5.17 27.71 -9.93
CA LEU A 20 -4.70 26.76 -10.94
C LEU A 20 -3.19 26.48 -10.90
N ALA A 21 -2.39 27.33 -10.23
CA ALA A 21 -0.99 27.02 -9.98
C ALA A 21 -0.81 25.72 -9.15
N LEU A 22 -1.75 25.41 -8.25
CA LEU A 22 -1.77 24.14 -7.50
C LEU A 22 -2.10 22.94 -8.39
N VAL A 23 -2.80 23.14 -9.51
CA VAL A 23 -3.18 22.10 -10.47
C VAL A 23 -2.05 21.79 -11.44
N VAL A 24 -1.38 22.82 -11.96
CA VAL A 24 -0.32 22.68 -12.96
C VAL A 24 1.07 22.42 -12.34
N GLY A 25 1.19 22.68 -11.03
CA GLY A 25 2.44 22.54 -10.27
C GLY A 25 3.47 23.64 -10.53
N PRO A 26 4.53 23.72 -9.70
CA PRO A 26 5.58 24.73 -9.85
C PRO A 26 6.24 24.66 -11.22
N ALA A 27 6.34 25.79 -11.91
CA ALA A 27 6.88 25.89 -13.28
C ALA A 27 6.25 24.88 -14.26
N ASP A 28 4.94 24.65 -14.14
CA ASP A 28 4.15 23.72 -14.97
C ASP A 28 4.63 22.26 -14.91
N SER A 29 5.29 21.86 -13.82
CA SER A 29 5.91 20.54 -13.69
C SER A 29 4.90 19.40 -13.82
N THR A 30 3.72 19.56 -13.24
CA THR A 30 2.62 18.58 -13.30
C THR A 30 1.96 18.61 -14.69
N LEU A 31 1.75 19.79 -15.26
CA LEU A 31 1.17 19.95 -16.60
C LEU A 31 2.05 19.24 -17.65
N ARG A 32 3.36 19.42 -17.62
CA ARG A 32 4.30 18.77 -18.57
C ARG A 32 4.23 17.24 -18.50
N VAL A 33 4.03 16.69 -17.32
CA VAL A 33 3.83 15.23 -17.16
C VAL A 33 2.57 14.78 -17.90
N VAL A 34 1.48 15.54 -17.75
CA VAL A 34 0.23 15.21 -18.44
C VAL A 34 0.38 15.37 -19.95
N GLU A 35 0.96 16.48 -20.43
CA GLU A 35 1.20 16.75 -21.86
C GLU A 35 2.08 15.66 -22.50
N SER A 36 3.07 15.14 -21.77
CA SER A 36 3.92 14.05 -22.29
C SER A 36 3.20 12.70 -22.43
N ALA A 37 2.07 12.54 -21.80
CA ALA A 37 1.33 11.28 -21.73
C ALA A 37 0.13 11.19 -22.69
N PHE A 38 -0.33 12.33 -23.26
CA PHE A 38 -1.48 12.40 -24.16
C PHE A 38 -1.12 13.19 -25.42
N GLU A 39 -1.77 12.86 -26.54
CA GLU A 39 -1.61 13.58 -27.81
C GLU A 39 -2.54 14.80 -27.92
N ALA A 40 -3.62 14.82 -27.11
CA ALA A 40 -4.56 15.92 -27.03
C ALA A 40 -3.90 17.20 -26.52
N SER A 41 -4.25 18.35 -27.09
CA SER A 41 -3.75 19.65 -26.66
C SER A 41 -4.42 20.09 -25.36
N ILE A 42 -3.59 20.64 -24.45
CA ILE A 42 -4.01 21.17 -23.17
C ILE A 42 -3.65 22.66 -23.14
N THR A 43 -4.59 23.54 -22.87
CA THR A 43 -4.34 24.97 -22.77
C THR A 43 -4.94 25.52 -21.49
N VAL A 44 -4.10 26.11 -20.63
CA VAL A 44 -4.54 26.75 -19.37
C VAL A 44 -4.60 28.25 -19.57
N ARG A 45 -5.75 28.89 -19.33
CA ARG A 45 -5.95 30.31 -19.41
C ARG A 45 -6.85 30.84 -18.29
N GLY A 46 -6.29 31.68 -17.43
CA GLY A 46 -7.03 32.23 -16.29
C GLY A 46 -7.51 31.10 -15.35
N ASP A 47 -8.83 30.94 -15.23
CA ASP A 47 -9.50 29.92 -14.44
C ASP A 47 -9.92 28.69 -15.26
N SER A 48 -9.54 28.62 -16.54
CA SER A 48 -10.05 27.62 -17.47
C SER A 48 -8.96 26.74 -18.05
N ILE A 49 -9.27 25.44 -18.18
CA ILE A 49 -8.45 24.43 -18.84
C ILE A 49 -9.20 23.94 -20.07
N ILE A 50 -8.62 24.17 -21.24
CA ILE A 50 -9.18 23.80 -22.55
C ILE A 50 -8.48 22.52 -23.01
N LEU A 51 -9.26 21.47 -23.28
CA LEU A 51 -8.80 20.15 -23.72
C LEU A 51 -9.33 19.92 -25.13
N ALA A 52 -8.45 19.64 -26.12
CA ALA A 52 -8.88 19.39 -27.50
C ALA A 52 -8.08 18.26 -28.15
N GLY A 53 -8.78 17.28 -28.71
CA GLY A 53 -8.15 16.11 -29.31
C GLY A 53 -9.14 15.00 -29.61
N ASP A 54 -8.67 13.74 -29.60
CA ASP A 54 -9.51 12.55 -29.72
C ASP A 54 -10.52 12.49 -28.54
N GLN A 55 -11.75 12.02 -28.83
CA GLN A 55 -12.81 11.98 -27.83
C GLN A 55 -12.44 11.18 -26.59
N SER A 56 -11.77 10.05 -26.75
CA SER A 56 -11.37 9.18 -25.62
C SER A 56 -10.29 9.81 -24.76
N GLU A 57 -9.33 10.50 -25.37
CA GLU A 57 -8.29 11.24 -24.65
C GLU A 57 -8.87 12.44 -23.91
N VAL A 58 -9.74 13.21 -24.58
CA VAL A 58 -10.39 14.38 -23.96
C VAL A 58 -11.26 13.96 -22.78
N GLN A 59 -11.96 12.80 -22.84
CA GLN A 59 -12.69 12.27 -21.69
C GLN A 59 -11.76 11.89 -20.54
N SER A 60 -10.65 11.23 -20.83
CA SER A 60 -9.65 10.85 -19.84
C SER A 60 -9.01 12.08 -19.16
N LEU A 61 -8.64 13.08 -19.96
CA LEU A 61 -8.11 14.36 -19.46
C LEU A 61 -9.15 15.13 -18.64
N THR A 62 -10.42 15.10 -19.05
CA THR A 62 -11.52 15.72 -18.30
C THR A 62 -11.64 15.10 -16.91
N ALA A 63 -11.60 13.77 -16.81
CA ALA A 63 -11.62 13.08 -15.53
C ALA A 63 -10.38 13.43 -14.67
N LEU A 64 -9.20 13.48 -15.29
CA LEU A 64 -7.94 13.78 -14.64
C LEU A 64 -7.91 15.19 -14.05
N PHE A 65 -8.19 16.20 -14.87
CA PHE A 65 -8.20 17.60 -14.41
C PHE A 65 -9.35 17.92 -13.46
N SER A 66 -10.51 17.29 -13.62
CA SER A 66 -11.58 17.39 -12.61
C SER A 66 -11.14 16.85 -11.25
N ASP A 67 -10.29 15.86 -11.24
CA ASP A 67 -9.69 15.30 -10.04
C ASP A 67 -8.64 16.27 -9.45
N PHE A 68 -7.77 16.82 -10.27
CA PHE A 68 -6.75 17.80 -9.85
C PHE A 68 -7.37 19.08 -9.27
N ILE A 69 -8.44 19.59 -9.88
CA ILE A 69 -9.19 20.74 -9.36
C ILE A 69 -9.72 20.46 -7.95
N LYS A 70 -10.27 19.27 -7.69
CA LYS A 70 -10.75 18.88 -6.35
C LYS A 70 -9.63 18.77 -5.31
N ILE A 71 -8.39 18.47 -5.70
CA ILE A 71 -7.23 18.54 -4.81
C ILE A 71 -6.92 19.98 -4.47
N ALA A 72 -6.84 20.83 -5.48
CA ALA A 72 -6.55 22.24 -5.33
C ALA A 72 -7.65 23.00 -4.53
N GLU A 73 -8.92 22.58 -4.58
CA GLU A 73 -10.02 23.09 -3.73
C GLU A 73 -9.73 22.92 -2.22
N ARG A 74 -8.91 21.93 -1.85
CA ARG A 74 -8.50 21.69 -0.46
C ARG A 74 -7.22 22.43 -0.08
N GLY A 75 -6.66 23.23 -1.00
CA GLY A 75 -5.38 23.92 -0.83
C GLY A 75 -4.17 22.98 -0.96
N GLU A 76 -4.36 21.77 -1.50
CA GLU A 76 -3.28 20.80 -1.73
C GLU A 76 -2.73 20.96 -3.15
N GLU A 77 -1.40 20.86 -3.31
CA GLU A 77 -0.73 20.88 -4.62
C GLU A 77 -0.78 19.51 -5.30
N VAL A 78 -1.05 19.49 -6.60
CA VAL A 78 -0.95 18.28 -7.43
C VAL A 78 0.50 18.06 -7.83
N THR A 79 1.12 17.03 -7.29
CA THR A 79 2.53 16.71 -7.62
C THR A 79 2.66 15.93 -8.93
N PRO A 80 3.82 16.03 -9.62
CA PRO A 80 4.11 15.24 -10.83
C PRO A 80 3.95 13.72 -10.61
N GLU A 81 4.34 13.22 -9.43
CA GLU A 81 4.19 11.81 -9.06
C GLU A 81 2.73 11.39 -8.96
N TYR A 82 1.88 12.29 -8.42
CA TYR A 82 0.44 12.03 -8.36
C TYR A 82 -0.16 11.99 -9.76
N ALA A 83 0.22 12.92 -10.65
CA ALA A 83 -0.25 12.95 -12.03
C ALA A 83 0.15 11.68 -12.79
N LEU A 84 1.41 11.22 -12.70
CA LEU A 84 1.87 9.98 -13.32
C LEU A 84 1.02 8.78 -12.89
N ARG A 85 0.78 8.63 -11.60
CA ARG A 85 -0.03 7.54 -11.05
C ARG A 85 -1.49 7.60 -11.49
N SER A 86 -2.06 8.80 -11.55
CA SER A 86 -3.43 8.99 -12.02
C SER A 86 -3.59 8.64 -13.50
N ILE A 87 -2.58 8.95 -14.32
CA ILE A 87 -2.51 8.59 -15.74
C ILE A 87 -2.42 7.06 -15.91
N GLU A 88 -1.57 6.39 -15.12
CA GLU A 88 -1.46 4.94 -15.14
C GLU A 88 -2.79 4.25 -14.79
N LEU A 89 -3.50 4.79 -13.79
CA LEU A 89 -4.83 4.30 -13.42
C LEU A 89 -5.86 4.44 -14.54
N LEU A 90 -5.91 5.61 -15.19
CA LEU A 90 -6.81 5.84 -16.32
C LEU A 90 -6.53 4.88 -17.48
N ARG A 91 -5.25 4.59 -17.75
CA ARG A 91 -4.82 3.63 -18.78
C ARG A 91 -5.15 2.18 -18.43
N SER A 92 -5.15 1.83 -17.15
CA SER A 92 -5.52 0.47 -16.71
C SER A 92 -7.01 0.21 -16.78
N ALA A 93 -7.84 1.24 -16.89
CA ALA A 93 -9.31 1.21 -16.85
C ALA A 93 -9.91 0.49 -15.61
N GLU A 94 -9.08 0.18 -14.59
CA GLU A 94 -9.52 -0.58 -13.42
C GLU A 94 -10.15 0.32 -12.33
N PHE A 95 -9.63 1.57 -12.18
CA PHE A 95 -10.09 2.48 -11.13
C PHE A 95 -10.13 3.93 -11.63
N SER A 96 -11.08 4.71 -11.11
CA SER A 96 -11.01 6.16 -11.27
C SER A 96 -9.93 6.75 -10.35
N PRO A 97 -9.29 7.89 -10.70
CA PRO A 97 -8.36 8.59 -9.81
C PRO A 97 -8.97 8.90 -8.44
N GLN A 98 -10.29 9.13 -8.38
CA GLN A 98 -11.02 9.36 -7.15
C GLN A 98 -11.02 8.14 -6.20
N ALA A 99 -10.96 6.92 -6.74
CA ALA A 99 -10.92 5.71 -5.91
C ALA A 99 -9.66 5.60 -5.05
N LEU A 100 -8.55 6.25 -5.45
CA LEU A 100 -7.33 6.32 -4.65
C LEU A 100 -7.41 7.33 -3.49
N ARG A 101 -8.43 8.19 -3.47
CA ARG A 101 -8.58 9.23 -2.44
C ARG A 101 -9.24 8.74 -1.17
N GLU A 102 -9.70 7.50 -1.16
CA GLU A 102 -10.33 6.94 0.00
C GLU A 102 -9.31 6.74 1.12
N ASP A 103 -9.38 7.60 2.13
CA ASP A 103 -8.49 7.54 3.27
C ASP A 103 -8.74 6.27 4.07
N ILE A 104 -7.68 5.51 4.31
CA ILE A 104 -7.72 4.36 5.21
C ILE A 104 -7.70 4.86 6.65
N LEU A 105 -6.80 5.79 6.92
CA LEU A 105 -6.51 6.28 8.26
C LEU A 105 -5.98 7.71 8.19
N LEU A 106 -6.39 8.55 9.15
CA LEU A 106 -5.67 9.76 9.51
C LEU A 106 -4.68 9.45 10.63
N THR A 107 -3.40 9.76 10.41
CA THR A 107 -2.36 9.64 11.45
C THR A 107 -2.60 10.65 12.56
N PHE A 108 -1.90 10.52 13.67
CA PHE A 108 -1.96 11.50 14.76
C PHE A 108 -1.49 12.91 14.36
N ARG A 109 -0.64 13.01 13.30
CA ARG A 109 -0.21 14.30 12.70
C ARG A 109 -1.15 14.81 11.62
N GLY A 110 -2.35 14.24 11.47
CA GLY A 110 -3.34 14.64 10.46
C GLY A 110 -3.00 14.25 9.03
N ARG A 111 -1.95 13.46 8.79
CA ARG A 111 -1.61 12.96 7.44
C ARG A 111 -2.54 11.80 7.07
N ALA A 112 -3.17 11.89 5.91
CA ALA A 112 -3.98 10.81 5.38
C ALA A 112 -3.11 9.67 4.82
N ILE A 113 -3.42 8.43 5.24
CA ILE A 113 -2.88 7.22 4.64
C ILE A 113 -3.91 6.69 3.65
N ARG A 114 -3.50 6.54 2.39
CA ARG A 114 -4.35 6.05 1.29
C ARG A 114 -3.54 5.21 0.31
N PRO A 115 -4.19 4.35 -0.49
CA PRO A 115 -3.53 3.66 -1.59
C PRO A 115 -2.96 4.70 -2.57
N LYS A 116 -1.75 4.45 -3.07
CA LYS A 116 -1.08 5.34 -4.03
C LYS A 116 -1.03 4.74 -5.45
N THR A 117 -1.35 3.46 -5.60
CA THR A 117 -1.35 2.75 -6.88
C THR A 117 -2.58 1.86 -7.00
N ALA A 118 -2.89 1.41 -8.24
CA ALA A 118 -3.98 0.46 -8.49
C ALA A 118 -3.79 -0.85 -7.71
N GLY A 119 -2.55 -1.39 -7.69
CA GLY A 119 -2.23 -2.60 -6.94
C GLY A 119 -2.48 -2.42 -5.44
N GLN A 120 -2.05 -1.28 -4.87
CA GLN A 120 -2.33 -0.95 -3.47
C GLN A 120 -3.84 -0.81 -3.19
N LYS A 121 -4.60 -0.22 -4.12
CA LYS A 121 -6.06 -0.10 -3.96
C LYS A 121 -6.73 -1.47 -3.97
N ARG A 122 -6.39 -2.36 -4.93
CA ARG A 122 -6.89 -3.74 -4.93
C ARG A 122 -6.58 -4.48 -3.63
N TYR A 123 -5.37 -4.31 -3.11
CA TYR A 123 -4.95 -4.92 -1.85
C TYR A 123 -5.77 -4.41 -0.66
N VAL A 124 -5.98 -3.11 -0.55
CA VAL A 124 -6.81 -2.50 0.51
C VAL A 124 -8.27 -2.98 0.41
N ASP A 125 -8.82 -3.03 -0.80
CA ASP A 125 -10.20 -3.50 -1.03
C ASP A 125 -10.33 -4.99 -0.68
N ALA A 126 -9.33 -5.80 -1.03
CA ALA A 126 -9.32 -7.21 -0.64
C ALA A 126 -9.26 -7.38 0.88
N ILE A 127 -8.46 -6.59 1.60
CA ILE A 127 -8.43 -6.60 3.07
C ILE A 127 -9.82 -6.24 3.64
N ARG A 128 -10.55 -5.32 3.01
CA ARG A 128 -11.90 -4.96 3.47
C ARG A 128 -12.90 -6.08 3.29
N SER A 129 -12.86 -6.76 2.14
CA SER A 129 -13.87 -7.70 1.70
C SER A 129 -13.63 -9.16 2.10
N HIS A 130 -12.41 -9.56 2.47
CA HIS A 130 -12.06 -10.94 2.78
C HIS A 130 -11.57 -11.09 4.23
N THR A 131 -11.78 -12.26 4.79
CA THR A 131 -11.30 -12.61 6.14
C THR A 131 -9.79 -12.84 6.15
N ILE A 132 -9.24 -13.51 5.13
CA ILE A 132 -7.79 -13.71 4.97
C ILE A 132 -7.33 -13.07 3.67
N THR A 133 -6.31 -12.20 3.75
CA THR A 133 -5.72 -11.56 2.58
C THR A 133 -4.21 -11.74 2.57
N PHE A 134 -3.69 -12.26 1.47
CA PHE A 134 -2.26 -12.34 1.20
C PHE A 134 -1.83 -11.16 0.34
N GLY A 135 -0.88 -10.36 0.82
CA GLY A 135 -0.22 -9.28 0.09
C GLY A 135 1.16 -9.72 -0.37
N LEU A 136 1.30 -10.06 -1.66
CA LEU A 136 2.52 -10.61 -2.26
C LEU A 136 3.20 -9.58 -3.16
N GLY A 137 4.51 -9.46 -3.09
CA GLY A 137 5.26 -8.58 -4.01
C GLY A 137 6.54 -8.02 -3.40
N PRO A 138 7.31 -7.26 -4.21
CA PRO A 138 8.64 -6.80 -3.82
C PRO A 138 8.62 -5.81 -2.65
N ALA A 139 9.79 -5.63 -2.03
CA ALA A 139 9.98 -4.66 -0.96
C ALA A 139 9.66 -3.23 -1.45
N GLY A 140 9.10 -2.40 -0.56
CA GLY A 140 8.74 -1.01 -0.87
C GLY A 140 7.40 -0.81 -1.57
N THR A 141 6.60 -1.86 -1.81
CA THR A 141 5.23 -1.76 -2.33
C THR A 141 4.19 -1.38 -1.27
N GLY A 142 4.58 -1.22 -0.02
CA GLY A 142 3.72 -0.77 1.07
C GLY A 142 2.82 -1.83 1.70
N LYS A 143 3.05 -3.13 1.46
CA LYS A 143 2.24 -4.25 1.98
C LYS A 143 1.99 -4.16 3.48
N THR A 144 3.04 -4.20 4.26
CA THR A 144 2.99 -4.18 5.72
C THR A 144 2.45 -2.85 6.24
N TYR A 145 2.85 -1.74 5.63
CA TYR A 145 2.39 -0.41 5.99
C TYR A 145 0.87 -0.23 5.81
N LEU A 146 0.33 -0.66 4.66
CA LEU A 146 -1.11 -0.59 4.40
C LEU A 146 -1.91 -1.57 5.27
N ALA A 147 -1.39 -2.78 5.51
CA ALA A 147 -2.00 -3.73 6.44
C ALA A 147 -2.09 -3.13 7.86
N MET A 148 -1.01 -2.48 8.33
CA MET A 148 -0.98 -1.80 9.62
C MET A 148 -2.00 -0.66 9.68
N ALA A 149 -2.08 0.17 8.63
CA ALA A 149 -3.07 1.26 8.55
C ALA A 149 -4.50 0.73 8.64
N MET A 150 -4.78 -0.39 7.96
CA MET A 150 -6.08 -1.06 8.03
C MET A 150 -6.38 -1.60 9.43
N ALA A 151 -5.40 -2.19 10.11
CA ALA A 151 -5.53 -2.69 11.47
C ALA A 151 -5.83 -1.57 12.46
N VAL A 152 -5.05 -0.48 12.42
CA VAL A 152 -5.25 0.69 13.29
C VAL A 152 -6.61 1.35 13.02
N ALA A 153 -7.03 1.42 11.76
CA ALA A 153 -8.35 1.93 11.39
C ALA A 153 -9.48 1.06 11.94
N ALA A 154 -9.37 -0.27 11.83
CA ALA A 154 -10.35 -1.22 12.35
C ALA A 154 -10.44 -1.14 13.90
N LEU A 155 -9.31 -1.01 14.59
CA LEU A 155 -9.27 -0.82 16.04
C LEU A 155 -9.93 0.51 16.45
N LYS A 156 -9.63 1.62 15.75
CA LYS A 156 -10.26 2.93 15.99
C LYS A 156 -11.77 2.91 15.77
N ARG A 157 -12.25 2.14 14.77
CA ARG A 157 -13.68 1.96 14.50
C ARG A 157 -14.36 0.91 15.40
N LYS A 158 -13.60 0.26 16.30
CA LYS A 158 -14.06 -0.81 17.17
C LYS A 158 -14.64 -2.02 16.41
N GLU A 159 -14.15 -2.26 15.22
CA GLU A 159 -14.44 -3.45 14.41
C GLU A 159 -13.73 -4.69 14.97
N VAL A 160 -12.61 -4.47 15.66
CA VAL A 160 -11.84 -5.50 16.38
C VAL A 160 -11.44 -4.97 17.76
N GLY A 161 -11.24 -5.86 18.72
CA GLY A 161 -10.83 -5.52 20.07
C GLY A 161 -9.31 -5.40 20.24
N ARG A 162 -8.51 -5.98 19.32
CA ARG A 162 -7.06 -5.97 19.42
C ARG A 162 -6.35 -6.14 18.08
N ILE A 163 -5.06 -5.80 18.05
CA ILE A 163 -4.17 -6.00 16.90
C ILE A 163 -3.07 -6.97 17.32
N ILE A 164 -2.78 -7.97 16.50
CA ILE A 164 -1.68 -8.92 16.70
C ILE A 164 -0.74 -8.82 15.51
N LEU A 165 0.51 -8.42 15.78
CA LEU A 165 1.56 -8.28 14.81
C LEU A 165 2.58 -9.38 15.03
N THR A 166 2.83 -10.17 14.01
CA THR A 166 3.76 -11.29 14.13
C THR A 166 4.67 -11.39 12.92
N ARG A 167 5.86 -11.92 13.16
CA ARG A 167 6.88 -12.13 12.15
C ARG A 167 7.66 -13.41 12.45
N PRO A 168 8.03 -14.21 11.44
CA PRO A 168 8.99 -15.30 11.63
C PRO A 168 10.37 -14.69 11.95
N ILE A 169 11.08 -15.31 12.88
CA ILE A 169 12.44 -14.93 13.18
C ILE A 169 13.35 -15.84 12.34
N VAL A 170 14.13 -15.22 11.48
CA VAL A 170 15.16 -15.89 10.68
C VAL A 170 16.50 -15.31 11.08
N GLU A 171 17.41 -16.18 11.46
CA GLU A 171 18.79 -15.81 11.79
C GLU A 171 19.53 -15.44 10.51
N ALA A 172 19.68 -14.14 10.25
CA ALA A 172 20.46 -13.62 9.12
C ALA A 172 21.94 -13.55 9.52
N GLY A 173 22.63 -14.68 9.49
CA GLY A 173 24.09 -14.75 9.67
C GLY A 173 24.61 -14.74 11.13
N GLU A 174 23.85 -14.24 12.09
CA GLU A 174 24.17 -14.31 13.52
C GLU A 174 23.17 -15.23 14.22
N ASN A 175 23.69 -16.29 14.88
CA ASN A 175 22.83 -17.21 15.63
C ASN A 175 22.29 -16.49 16.89
N LEU A 176 20.98 -16.37 17.03
CA LEU A 176 20.29 -15.83 18.21
C LEU A 176 20.78 -16.43 19.52
N GLY A 177 21.26 -17.69 19.48
CA GLY A 177 21.84 -18.39 20.61
C GLY A 177 23.11 -17.74 21.17
N PHE A 178 23.87 -17.00 20.36
CA PHE A 178 25.13 -16.35 20.76
C PHE A 178 24.96 -14.87 21.14
N LEU A 179 23.81 -14.25 20.89
CA LEU A 179 23.58 -12.89 21.33
C LEU A 179 23.37 -12.83 22.85
N PRO A 180 23.98 -11.89 23.57
CA PRO A 180 23.70 -11.69 25.00
C PRO A 180 22.30 -11.11 25.21
N GLY A 181 21.66 -11.43 26.33
CA GLY A 181 20.36 -10.87 26.72
C GLY A 181 19.22 -11.89 26.79
N THR A 182 18.07 -11.42 27.22
CA THR A 182 16.81 -12.18 27.27
C THR A 182 16.29 -12.50 25.88
N ILE A 183 15.35 -13.45 25.77
CA ILE A 183 14.71 -13.81 24.49
C ILE A 183 14.09 -12.56 23.84
N ASN A 184 13.44 -11.71 24.62
CA ASN A 184 12.79 -10.48 24.12
C ASN A 184 13.82 -9.50 23.52
N GLU A 185 14.93 -9.29 24.20
CA GLU A 185 16.00 -8.40 23.71
C GLU A 185 16.65 -8.91 22.42
N LYS A 186 16.76 -10.24 22.27
CA LYS A 186 17.27 -10.86 21.06
C LYS A 186 16.32 -10.79 19.87
N VAL A 187 15.03 -10.74 20.13
CA VAL A 187 13.95 -10.69 19.12
C VAL A 187 13.69 -9.25 18.68
N ASP A 188 13.95 -8.25 19.53
CA ASP A 188 13.65 -6.84 19.30
C ASP A 188 14.08 -6.30 17.91
N PRO A 189 15.31 -6.57 17.40
CA PRO A 189 15.72 -6.08 16.10
C PRO A 189 14.82 -6.57 14.93
N TYR A 190 14.26 -7.77 15.04
CA TYR A 190 13.42 -8.36 14.00
C TYR A 190 12.00 -7.82 13.98
N ILE A 191 11.50 -7.34 15.11
CA ILE A 191 10.14 -6.80 15.24
C ILE A 191 10.12 -5.26 15.21
N ARG A 192 11.28 -4.60 15.30
CA ARG A 192 11.40 -3.13 15.28
C ARG A 192 10.71 -2.47 14.08
N PRO A 193 10.78 -2.99 12.85
CA PRO A 193 10.06 -2.40 11.71
C PRO A 193 8.53 -2.33 11.91
N LEU A 194 7.96 -3.23 12.71
CA LEU A 194 6.53 -3.20 13.04
C LEU A 194 6.21 -2.08 14.04
N TYR A 195 7.10 -1.84 15.01
CA TYR A 195 6.98 -0.68 15.91
C TYR A 195 7.09 0.63 15.14
N ASP A 196 8.07 0.76 14.23
CA ASP A 196 8.27 1.97 13.42
C ASP A 196 7.01 2.29 12.58
N ALA A 197 6.42 1.29 11.95
CA ALA A 197 5.18 1.45 11.20
C ALA A 197 4.01 1.87 12.10
N LEU A 198 3.89 1.32 13.30
CA LEU A 198 2.85 1.68 14.27
C LEU A 198 3.01 3.12 14.77
N PHE A 199 4.24 3.53 15.11
CA PHE A 199 4.57 4.88 15.60
C PHE A 199 4.42 5.96 14.52
N ASP A 200 4.52 5.62 13.25
CA ASP A 200 4.19 6.57 12.16
C ASP A 200 2.67 6.86 12.07
N MET A 201 1.83 5.94 12.54
CA MET A 201 0.37 6.01 12.45
C MET A 201 -0.30 6.51 13.73
N THR A 202 0.29 6.23 14.88
CA THR A 202 -0.26 6.52 16.19
C THR A 202 0.79 7.28 17.01
N ASP A 203 0.36 8.20 17.86
CA ASP A 203 1.26 8.84 18.82
C ASP A 203 2.00 7.79 19.67
N MET A 204 3.28 8.05 19.93
CA MET A 204 4.16 7.06 20.59
C MET A 204 3.68 6.72 22.02
N GLU A 205 3.24 7.70 22.78
CA GLU A 205 2.74 7.50 24.15
C GLU A 205 1.50 6.60 24.11
N ARG A 206 0.54 6.95 23.23
CA ARG A 206 -0.67 6.15 23.05
C ARG A 206 -0.40 4.75 22.49
N ALA A 207 0.58 4.59 21.60
CA ALA A 207 0.97 3.28 21.09
C ALA A 207 1.53 2.39 22.20
N ASN A 208 2.38 2.95 23.07
CA ASN A 208 2.92 2.23 24.22
C ASN A 208 1.82 1.83 25.20
N ASP A 209 0.86 2.70 25.52
CA ASP A 209 -0.29 2.36 26.34
C ASP A 209 -1.09 1.20 25.79
N LEU A 210 -1.28 1.16 24.46
CA LEU A 210 -2.01 0.06 23.79
C LEU A 210 -1.22 -1.25 23.82
N ILE A 211 0.11 -1.18 23.76
CA ILE A 211 1.00 -2.35 23.88
C ILE A 211 1.00 -2.85 25.33
N ASP A 212 1.18 -1.98 26.30
CA ASP A 212 1.25 -2.34 27.71
C ASP A 212 -0.09 -2.91 28.22
N SER A 213 -1.21 -2.43 27.69
CA SER A 213 -2.54 -2.97 27.97
C SER A 213 -2.87 -4.27 27.23
N GLY A 214 -2.01 -4.72 26.30
CA GLY A 214 -2.23 -5.92 25.50
C GLY A 214 -3.27 -5.76 24.39
N VAL A 215 -3.72 -4.53 24.09
CA VAL A 215 -4.58 -4.22 22.94
C VAL A 215 -3.80 -4.35 21.63
N ILE A 216 -2.52 -4.02 21.64
CA ILE A 216 -1.59 -4.31 20.55
C ILE A 216 -0.53 -5.27 21.06
N GLU A 217 -0.40 -6.41 20.42
CA GLU A 217 0.59 -7.42 20.73
C GLU A 217 1.57 -7.56 19.56
N ILE A 218 2.86 -7.49 19.83
CA ILE A 218 3.92 -7.70 18.83
C ILE A 218 4.77 -8.88 19.32
N ALA A 219 4.75 -9.99 18.58
CA ALA A 219 5.37 -11.23 19.03
C ALA A 219 5.83 -12.11 17.85
N PRO A 220 6.84 -12.96 18.05
CA PRO A 220 7.21 -13.97 17.08
C PRO A 220 6.07 -14.94 16.75
N ILE A 221 6.05 -15.45 15.51
CA ILE A 221 5.03 -16.43 15.06
C ILE A 221 4.93 -17.67 15.97
N ALA A 222 6.04 -18.08 16.58
CA ALA A 222 6.06 -19.22 17.51
C ALA A 222 5.13 -19.06 18.72
N PHE A 223 4.89 -17.82 19.15
CA PHE A 223 4.04 -17.50 20.31
C PHE A 223 2.55 -17.58 19.97
N MET A 224 2.19 -17.80 18.70
CA MET A 224 0.81 -18.00 18.26
C MET A 224 0.35 -19.44 18.46
N ARG A 225 1.26 -20.37 18.72
CA ARG A 225 0.93 -21.79 18.87
C ARG A 225 -0.03 -22.05 20.03
N GLY A 226 -1.09 -22.83 19.76
CA GLY A 226 -2.07 -23.23 20.78
C GLY A 226 -3.10 -22.15 21.15
N ARG A 227 -3.05 -21.00 20.48
CA ARG A 227 -3.99 -19.87 20.73
C ARG A 227 -5.16 -19.93 19.75
N THR A 228 -6.27 -19.28 20.12
CA THR A 228 -7.34 -18.86 19.21
C THR A 228 -7.46 -17.35 19.29
N LEU A 229 -7.32 -16.69 18.16
CA LEU A 229 -7.24 -15.23 18.07
C LEU A 229 -8.59 -14.68 17.67
N ASN A 230 -9.49 -14.50 18.65
CA ASN A 230 -10.81 -13.92 18.47
C ASN A 230 -10.74 -12.39 18.53
N ASP A 231 -11.70 -11.73 17.86
CA ASP A 231 -11.89 -10.28 17.88
C ASP A 231 -10.61 -9.50 17.58
N SER A 232 -9.88 -9.95 16.57
CA SER A 232 -8.51 -9.52 16.33
C SER A 232 -8.25 -9.16 14.88
N PHE A 233 -7.47 -8.10 14.64
CA PHE A 233 -6.81 -7.89 13.37
C PHE A 233 -5.36 -8.42 13.45
N ILE A 234 -5.06 -9.43 12.65
CA ILE A 234 -3.82 -10.20 12.77
C ILE A 234 -2.97 -9.96 11.53
N ILE A 235 -1.70 -9.61 11.71
CA ILE A 235 -0.74 -9.40 10.61
C ILE A 235 0.43 -10.36 10.79
N LEU A 236 0.71 -11.18 9.75
CA LEU A 236 1.96 -11.92 9.62
C LEU A 236 2.83 -11.25 8.57
N ASP A 237 3.92 -10.65 8.99
CA ASP A 237 4.88 -10.01 8.10
C ASP A 237 6.05 -10.94 7.75
N GLU A 238 6.70 -10.73 6.60
CA GLU A 238 7.81 -11.53 6.06
C GLU A 238 7.50 -13.03 6.00
N ALA A 239 6.30 -13.36 5.58
CA ALA A 239 5.76 -14.72 5.60
C ALA A 239 6.49 -15.69 4.66
N GLN A 240 7.30 -15.21 3.68
CA GLN A 240 8.17 -16.05 2.86
C GLN A 240 9.17 -16.84 3.71
N ASN A 241 9.45 -16.34 4.91
CA ASN A 241 10.37 -16.93 5.88
C ASN A 241 9.68 -17.92 6.84
N THR A 242 8.46 -18.38 6.53
CA THR A 242 7.78 -19.46 7.24
C THR A 242 7.97 -20.79 6.54
N THR A 243 7.94 -21.89 7.30
CA THR A 243 7.74 -23.23 6.75
C THR A 243 6.25 -23.49 6.48
N PRO A 244 5.88 -24.50 5.65
CA PRO A 244 4.49 -24.89 5.46
C PRO A 244 3.76 -25.23 6.77
N GLU A 245 4.45 -25.87 7.71
CA GLU A 245 3.90 -26.23 9.02
C GLU A 245 3.63 -25.00 9.88
N GLN A 246 4.54 -24.01 9.86
CA GLN A 246 4.36 -22.74 10.55
C GLN A 246 3.20 -21.93 9.96
N MET A 247 3.11 -21.86 8.63
CA MET A 247 2.01 -21.17 7.94
C MET A 247 0.69 -21.84 8.29
N LYS A 248 0.57 -23.16 8.17
CA LYS A 248 -0.63 -23.90 8.55
C LYS A 248 -0.99 -23.67 10.02
N MET A 249 0.00 -23.80 10.92
CA MET A 249 -0.17 -23.53 12.35
C MET A 249 -0.75 -22.13 12.59
N PHE A 250 -0.20 -21.11 11.93
CA PHE A 250 -0.62 -19.73 12.08
C PHE A 250 -2.04 -19.48 11.54
N LEU A 251 -2.33 -19.88 10.31
CA LEU A 251 -3.63 -19.68 9.69
C LEU A 251 -4.78 -20.32 10.49
N THR A 252 -4.50 -21.45 11.12
CA THR A 252 -5.46 -22.14 12.00
C THR A 252 -5.64 -21.47 13.38
N ARG A 253 -5.00 -20.33 13.64
CA ARG A 253 -5.25 -19.49 14.85
C ARG A 253 -6.40 -18.53 14.67
N LEU A 254 -6.88 -18.34 13.43
CA LEU A 254 -8.01 -17.45 13.14
C LEU A 254 -9.21 -17.82 14.02
N GLY A 255 -9.70 -16.85 14.77
CA GLY A 255 -10.86 -16.96 15.61
C GLY A 255 -12.06 -16.19 15.08
N PHE A 256 -13.15 -16.17 15.81
CA PHE A 256 -14.37 -15.46 15.45
C PHE A 256 -14.14 -13.93 15.47
N ASN A 257 -14.83 -13.22 14.56
CA ASN A 257 -14.75 -11.76 14.41
C ASN A 257 -13.31 -11.27 14.20
N SER A 258 -12.52 -12.03 13.45
CA SER A 258 -11.11 -11.72 13.21
C SER A 258 -10.80 -11.61 11.74
N LYS A 259 -9.80 -10.81 11.42
CA LYS A 259 -9.27 -10.58 10.09
C LYS A 259 -7.77 -10.86 10.10
N MET A 260 -7.28 -11.52 9.06
CA MET A 260 -5.88 -11.89 8.96
C MET A 260 -5.27 -11.38 7.65
N VAL A 261 -4.13 -10.72 7.76
CA VAL A 261 -3.35 -10.25 6.61
C VAL A 261 -1.96 -10.87 6.67
N VAL A 262 -1.56 -11.50 5.58
CA VAL A 262 -0.25 -12.14 5.43
C VAL A 262 0.54 -11.39 4.36
N THR A 263 1.69 -10.83 4.73
CA THR A 263 2.55 -10.07 3.81
C THR A 263 3.86 -10.82 3.55
N GLY A 264 4.35 -10.74 2.31
CA GLY A 264 5.63 -11.36 1.98
C GLY A 264 6.07 -11.13 0.53
N ASP A 265 7.30 -11.53 0.25
CA ASP A 265 7.94 -11.48 -1.05
C ASP A 265 8.42 -12.86 -1.47
N LEU A 266 7.79 -13.45 -2.48
CA LEU A 266 8.16 -14.79 -2.96
C LEU A 266 9.57 -14.84 -3.61
N THR A 267 10.14 -13.69 -3.97
CA THR A 267 11.47 -13.59 -4.58
C THR A 267 12.58 -13.50 -3.52
N GLN A 268 12.26 -13.05 -2.31
CA GLN A 268 13.19 -12.91 -1.19
C GLN A 268 12.99 -14.08 -0.22
N ARG A 269 14.03 -14.85 0.01
CA ARG A 269 13.93 -16.02 0.85
C ARG A 269 15.23 -16.28 1.59
N ASP A 270 15.18 -16.14 2.91
CA ASP A 270 16.35 -16.32 3.79
C ASP A 270 16.41 -17.73 4.42
N LEU A 271 15.46 -18.63 4.11
CA LEU A 271 15.43 -20.00 4.61
C LEU A 271 16.15 -20.94 3.66
N PRO A 272 17.35 -21.43 3.96
CA PRO A 272 18.05 -22.40 3.12
C PRO A 272 17.36 -23.77 3.16
N GLY A 273 17.11 -24.33 1.99
CA GLY A 273 16.74 -25.76 1.82
C GLY A 273 15.29 -26.16 2.11
N SER A 274 14.43 -25.31 2.73
CA SER A 274 13.03 -25.65 3.01
C SER A 274 12.05 -25.07 1.96
N ARG A 275 10.85 -25.65 1.81
CA ARG A 275 9.76 -25.03 1.03
C ARG A 275 9.24 -23.79 1.76
N SER A 276 8.94 -22.72 1.04
CA SER A 276 8.28 -21.56 1.61
C SER A 276 6.82 -21.86 1.95
N GLY A 277 6.43 -21.59 3.20
CA GLY A 277 5.04 -21.70 3.63
C GLY A 277 4.12 -20.75 2.88
N LEU A 278 4.63 -19.58 2.46
CA LEU A 278 3.88 -18.61 1.66
C LEU A 278 3.54 -19.16 0.26
N ALA A 279 4.51 -19.76 -0.43
CA ALA A 279 4.28 -20.36 -1.75
C ALA A 279 3.36 -21.60 -1.66
N ASP A 280 3.48 -22.38 -0.59
CA ASP A 280 2.60 -23.52 -0.36
C ASP A 280 1.16 -23.07 -0.05
N ALA A 281 0.98 -22.02 0.75
CA ALA A 281 -0.33 -21.45 1.04
C ALA A 281 -1.05 -20.97 -0.21
N GLU A 282 -0.38 -20.29 -1.13
CA GLU A 282 -0.99 -19.86 -2.39
C GLU A 282 -1.50 -21.05 -3.22
N ARG A 283 -0.72 -22.10 -3.32
CA ARG A 283 -1.07 -23.33 -4.04
C ARG A 283 -2.27 -24.08 -3.42
N VAL A 284 -2.37 -24.08 -2.09
CA VAL A 284 -3.35 -24.92 -1.35
C VAL A 284 -4.65 -24.16 -1.10
N LEU A 285 -4.59 -22.83 -0.93
CA LEU A 285 -5.73 -22.03 -0.47
C LEU A 285 -6.36 -21.18 -1.59
N GLY A 286 -5.84 -21.23 -2.82
CA GLY A 286 -6.27 -20.36 -3.92
C GLY A 286 -7.75 -20.49 -4.29
N ASP A 287 -8.37 -21.65 -4.02
CA ASP A 287 -9.77 -21.93 -4.33
C ASP A 287 -10.69 -21.84 -3.10
N ILE A 288 -10.20 -21.33 -1.98
CA ILE A 288 -11.02 -21.17 -0.77
C ILE A 288 -11.71 -19.81 -0.82
N ASP A 289 -13.04 -19.81 -0.75
CA ASP A 289 -13.83 -18.59 -0.58
C ASP A 289 -13.37 -17.79 0.65
N ASP A 290 -13.44 -16.46 0.59
CA ASP A 290 -13.03 -15.55 1.65
C ASP A 290 -11.51 -15.51 1.93
N VAL A 291 -10.70 -16.13 1.04
CA VAL A 291 -9.23 -16.00 0.99
C VAL A 291 -8.83 -15.28 -0.29
N SER A 292 -8.08 -14.20 -0.18
CA SER A 292 -7.64 -13.40 -1.35
C SER A 292 -6.12 -13.34 -1.45
N PHE A 293 -5.61 -13.47 -2.67
CA PHE A 293 -4.19 -13.31 -3.00
C PHE A 293 -3.99 -12.08 -3.88
N CYS A 294 -3.41 -11.02 -3.31
CA CYS A 294 -3.14 -9.76 -3.99
C CYS A 294 -1.67 -9.66 -4.36
N ARG A 295 -1.38 -9.58 -5.67
CA ARG A 295 -0.03 -9.41 -6.19
C ARG A 295 0.24 -7.94 -6.47
N LEU A 296 1.24 -7.39 -5.77
CA LEU A 296 1.84 -6.08 -6.05
C LEU A 296 3.10 -6.30 -6.91
N SER A 297 3.39 -5.36 -7.77
CA SER A 297 4.50 -5.44 -8.73
C SER A 297 5.51 -4.29 -8.50
N GLY A 298 6.56 -4.25 -9.30
CA GLY A 298 7.50 -3.12 -9.30
C GLY A 298 6.85 -1.76 -9.57
N LYS A 299 5.69 -1.73 -10.27
CA LYS A 299 4.89 -0.51 -10.50
C LYS A 299 4.25 0.04 -9.23
N ASP A 300 4.08 -0.80 -8.21
CA ASP A 300 3.49 -0.43 -6.93
C ASP A 300 4.54 0.04 -5.91
N VAL A 301 5.82 0.04 -6.28
CA VAL A 301 6.92 0.53 -5.42
C VAL A 301 6.79 2.03 -5.21
N VAL A 302 6.63 2.44 -3.95
CA VAL A 302 6.56 3.84 -3.54
C VAL A 302 7.79 4.16 -2.72
N ARG A 303 8.83 4.67 -3.39
CA ARG A 303 10.12 5.03 -2.77
C ARG A 303 10.51 6.45 -3.18
N HIS A 304 11.40 7.04 -2.40
CA HIS A 304 12.07 8.28 -2.79
C HIS A 304 12.78 8.09 -4.14
N SER A 305 12.67 9.05 -5.05
CA SER A 305 13.23 8.97 -6.41
C SER A 305 14.72 8.60 -6.44
N LEU A 306 15.51 9.14 -5.50
CA LEU A 306 16.92 8.80 -5.35
C LEU A 306 17.12 7.31 -4.99
N VAL A 307 16.29 6.76 -4.11
CA VAL A 307 16.39 5.33 -3.73
C VAL A 307 16.07 4.44 -4.93
N ALA A 308 15.07 4.80 -5.73
CA ALA A 308 14.75 4.09 -6.97
C ALA A 308 15.94 4.13 -7.96
N ALA A 309 16.59 5.30 -8.10
CA ALA A 309 17.77 5.45 -8.95
C ALA A 309 18.97 4.63 -8.46
N ILE A 310 19.19 4.56 -7.13
CA ILE A 310 20.24 3.73 -6.52
C ILE A 310 20.00 2.25 -6.84
N VAL A 311 18.80 1.73 -6.58
CA VAL A 311 18.47 0.32 -6.88
C VAL A 311 18.69 -0.01 -8.34
N ALA A 312 18.17 0.82 -9.26
CA ALA A 312 18.36 0.64 -10.69
C ALA A 312 19.84 0.70 -11.13
N ALA A 313 20.71 1.42 -10.40
CA ALA A 313 22.13 1.45 -10.67
C ALA A 313 22.82 0.13 -10.27
N TYR A 314 22.47 -0.43 -9.10
CA TYR A 314 22.97 -1.74 -8.67
C TYR A 314 22.49 -2.87 -9.57
N ASP A 315 21.20 -2.91 -9.93
CA ASP A 315 20.65 -3.92 -10.84
C ASP A 315 21.36 -3.95 -12.19
N ARG A 316 21.79 -2.76 -12.69
CA ARG A 316 22.61 -2.68 -13.93
C ARG A 316 24.05 -3.13 -13.74
N ALA A 317 24.60 -3.04 -12.54
CA ALA A 317 25.97 -3.47 -12.28
C ALA A 317 26.08 -4.99 -12.10
N ASP A 318 24.98 -5.64 -11.69
CA ASP A 318 24.91 -7.08 -11.45
C ASP A 318 24.44 -7.87 -12.70
N ALA A 319 24.02 -7.17 -13.78
CA ALA A 319 23.57 -7.73 -15.06
C ALA A 319 24.69 -7.82 -16.08
#